data_0dfd9f8e3b6ec6ea1720a8a54f1a1f46
#
_entry.id   0dfd9f8e3b6ec6ea1720a8a54f1a1f46
#
_cell.length_a   1.000
_cell.length_b   1.000
_cell.length_c   1.000
_cell.angle_alpha   90.00
_cell.angle_beta   90.00
_cell.angle_gamma   90.00
#
_symmetry.space_group_name_H-M   'P 1'
#
loop_
_entity.id
_entity.type
_entity.pdbx_description
1 polymer ?
#
loop_
_entity_poly.entity_id
_entity_poly.type
_entity_poly.pdbx_seq_one_letter_code
_entity_poly.pdbx_strand_id
1 'polypeptide(L)'
;TLAEFSLDALIKDLLPASQFMTNVKMKEDTSENVEFAIRLQGDVLVPVDSHFPVEKFKAITDGYDADDKRAVADARAKLATAFKAKAKSVNEKYIVPPKTTDFAIVYAPTESLYKELTEYQDPSTKELLTQELMKKHKVVICGPNTLSAYLQSLHMGFQSLKVQKGATEI
;
A
#
# COMPACT_ATOMS: atom_id res chain seq x y z
N THR A 1 13.05 11.89 14.46
CA THR A 1 12.03 12.44 13.56
C THR A 1 11.72 11.44 12.45
N LEU A 2 10.46 11.07 12.32
CA LEU A 2 10.02 10.17 11.28
C LEU A 2 10.02 10.90 9.94
N ALA A 3 10.78 10.40 8.97
CA ALA A 3 10.72 10.89 7.60
C ALA A 3 9.48 10.31 6.93
N GLU A 4 8.43 11.11 6.80
CA GLU A 4 7.22 10.73 6.10
C GLU A 4 7.32 11.11 4.64
N PHE A 5 7.10 10.14 3.77
CA PHE A 5 7.09 10.34 2.32
C PHE A 5 5.66 10.25 1.82
N SER A 6 5.12 11.39 1.36
CA SER A 6 3.77 11.50 0.86
C SER A 6 3.53 10.59 -0.35
N LEU A 7 2.43 9.86 -0.35
CA LEU A 7 2.00 9.04 -1.48
C LEU A 7 1.83 9.92 -2.74
N ASP A 8 1.25 11.10 -2.56
CA ASP A 8 1.05 12.07 -3.64
C ASP A 8 2.38 12.44 -4.30
N ALA A 9 3.39 12.79 -3.51
CA ALA A 9 4.70 13.16 -4.02
C ALA A 9 5.36 12.00 -4.77
N LEU A 10 5.34 10.79 -4.20
CA LEU A 10 5.96 9.63 -4.83
C LEU A 10 5.33 9.32 -6.19
N ILE A 11 4.01 9.26 -6.26
CA ILE A 11 3.33 8.92 -7.50
C ILE A 11 3.55 9.99 -8.56
N LYS A 12 3.42 11.27 -8.19
CA LYS A 12 3.58 12.36 -9.13
C LYS A 12 5.02 12.54 -9.62
N ASP A 13 6.00 12.21 -8.78
CA ASP A 13 7.41 12.30 -9.17
C ASP A 13 7.82 11.15 -10.10
N LEU A 14 7.23 9.97 -9.94
CA LEU A 14 7.70 8.76 -10.62
C LEU A 14 6.84 8.35 -11.82
N LEU A 15 5.60 8.81 -11.90
CA LEU A 15 4.70 8.45 -13.01
C LEU A 15 4.18 9.68 -13.72
N PRO A 16 4.08 9.62 -15.06
CA PRO A 16 3.38 10.68 -15.80
C PRO A 16 1.88 10.64 -15.51
N ALA A 17 1.21 11.78 -15.72
CA ALA A 17 -0.22 11.92 -15.42
C ALA A 17 -1.11 10.91 -16.15
N SER A 18 -0.64 10.39 -17.28
CA SER A 18 -1.39 9.37 -18.05
C SER A 18 -1.39 7.99 -17.38
N GLN A 19 -0.53 7.75 -16.38
CA GLN A 19 -0.37 6.44 -15.74
C GLN A 19 -1.01 6.36 -14.36
N PHE A 20 -1.71 7.39 -13.91
CA PHE A 20 -2.44 7.33 -12.65
C PHE A 20 -3.66 8.23 -12.64
N MET A 21 -4.56 7.96 -11.71
CA MET A 21 -5.75 8.77 -11.43
C MET A 21 -5.81 9.04 -9.93
N THR A 22 -6.41 10.17 -9.54
CA THR A 22 -6.56 10.56 -8.15
C THR A 22 -8.03 10.59 -7.75
N ASN A 23 -8.32 10.23 -6.50
CA ASN A 23 -9.68 10.30 -5.94
C ASN A 23 -10.71 9.60 -6.82
N VAL A 24 -10.50 8.31 -7.05
CA VAL A 24 -11.29 7.53 -8.00
C VAL A 24 -12.38 6.75 -7.28
N LYS A 25 -13.61 6.89 -7.76
CA LYS A 25 -14.74 6.08 -7.30
C LYS A 25 -14.65 4.71 -7.98
N MET A 26 -14.48 3.65 -7.19
CA MET A 26 -14.33 2.30 -7.73
C MET A 26 -15.65 1.54 -7.86
N LYS A 27 -16.59 1.78 -6.93
CA LYS A 27 -17.91 1.12 -6.93
C LYS A 27 -19.02 2.15 -6.99
N GLU A 28 -20.08 1.84 -7.73
CA GLU A 28 -21.23 2.73 -7.87
C GLU A 28 -22.02 2.92 -6.59
N ASP A 29 -22.04 1.92 -5.71
CA ASP A 29 -22.82 1.90 -4.48
C ASP A 29 -22.13 2.52 -3.27
N THR A 30 -20.97 3.14 -3.47
CA THR A 30 -20.23 3.81 -2.40
C THR A 30 -19.90 5.25 -2.79
N SER A 31 -19.89 6.14 -1.81
CA SER A 31 -19.45 7.53 -1.99
C SER A 31 -17.94 7.69 -1.79
N GLU A 32 -17.26 6.62 -1.40
CA GLU A 32 -15.84 6.70 -1.07
C GLU A 32 -14.96 6.51 -2.29
N ASN A 33 -13.89 7.31 -2.35
CA ASN A 33 -12.92 7.28 -3.43
C ASN A 33 -11.59 6.76 -2.91
N VAL A 34 -10.91 5.92 -3.72
CA VAL A 34 -9.53 5.56 -3.44
C VAL A 34 -8.62 6.75 -3.72
N GLU A 35 -7.58 6.92 -2.92
CA GLU A 35 -6.66 8.07 -3.04
C GLU A 35 -5.98 8.10 -4.40
N PHE A 36 -5.44 6.97 -4.86
CA PHE A 36 -4.81 6.83 -6.17
C PHE A 36 -5.19 5.51 -6.83
N ALA A 37 -5.23 5.52 -8.16
CA ALA A 37 -5.31 4.31 -8.96
C ALA A 37 -4.22 4.37 -10.02
N ILE A 38 -3.34 3.37 -10.04
CA ILE A 38 -2.26 3.28 -11.03
C ILE A 38 -2.79 2.56 -12.25
N ARG A 39 -2.61 3.16 -13.42
CA ARG A 39 -3.08 2.59 -14.68
C ARG A 39 -2.07 1.60 -15.22
N LEU A 40 -2.48 0.37 -15.37
CA LEU A 40 -1.69 -0.68 -16.03
C LEU A 40 -2.10 -0.78 -17.50
N GLN A 41 -1.42 -1.67 -18.23
CA GLN A 41 -1.79 -1.99 -19.60
C GLN A 41 -3.24 -2.47 -19.67
N GLY A 42 -3.96 -2.08 -20.73
CA GLY A 42 -5.35 -2.44 -20.91
C GLY A 42 -6.30 -1.67 -20.00
N ASP A 43 -5.83 -0.56 -19.42
CA ASP A 43 -6.62 0.31 -18.53
C ASP A 43 -7.09 -0.35 -17.24
N VAL A 44 -6.43 -1.42 -16.82
CA VAL A 44 -6.67 -2.03 -15.51
C VAL A 44 -6.03 -1.15 -14.44
N LEU A 45 -6.75 -0.93 -13.35
CA LEU A 45 -6.31 -0.02 -12.30
C LEU A 45 -5.82 -0.79 -11.07
N VAL A 46 -4.72 -0.32 -10.47
CA VAL A 46 -4.25 -0.80 -9.16
C VAL A 46 -4.64 0.25 -8.12
N PRO A 47 -5.57 -0.06 -7.21
CA PRO A 47 -5.92 0.89 -6.15
C PRO A 47 -4.77 1.03 -5.15
N VAL A 48 -4.48 2.27 -4.75
CA VAL A 48 -3.43 2.56 -3.76
C VAL A 48 -3.99 3.56 -2.75
N ASP A 49 -3.91 3.19 -1.49
CA ASP A 49 -4.38 4.04 -0.40
C ASP A 49 -3.32 4.09 0.69
N SER A 50 -3.12 5.25 1.31
CA SER A 50 -2.15 5.37 2.39
C SER A 50 -2.80 5.13 3.75
N HIS A 51 -1.99 4.67 4.72
CA HIS A 51 -2.47 4.46 6.08
C HIS A 51 -1.34 4.70 7.06
N PHE A 52 -1.52 5.71 7.92
CA PHE A 52 -0.55 6.02 8.97
C PHE A 52 -1.26 6.28 10.29
N PRO A 53 -1.57 5.22 11.05
CA PRO A 53 -2.16 5.38 12.39
C PRO A 53 -1.08 5.83 13.37
N VAL A 54 -0.82 7.14 13.37
CA VAL A 54 0.31 7.77 14.07
C VAL A 54 0.36 7.41 15.55
N GLU A 55 -0.79 7.49 16.24
CA GLU A 55 -0.85 7.22 17.68
C GLU A 55 -0.50 5.76 18.01
N LYS A 56 -0.97 4.82 17.17
CA LYS A 56 -0.66 3.40 17.36
C LYS A 56 0.81 3.10 17.09
N PHE A 57 1.38 3.76 16.10
CA PHE A 57 2.81 3.61 15.80
C PHE A 57 3.67 4.23 16.90
N LYS A 58 3.30 5.42 17.36
CA LYS A 58 3.99 6.12 18.45
C LYS A 58 4.00 5.29 19.74
N ALA A 59 2.94 4.55 20.03
CA ALA A 59 2.86 3.70 21.22
C ALA A 59 3.99 2.66 21.28
N ILE A 60 4.48 2.20 20.12
CA ILE A 60 5.62 1.26 20.07
C ILE A 60 6.89 1.97 20.56
N THR A 61 7.14 3.18 20.05
CA THR A 61 8.30 3.99 20.46
C THR A 61 8.23 4.31 21.95
N ASP A 62 7.05 4.71 22.44
CA ASP A 62 6.85 5.01 23.86
C ASP A 62 7.13 3.79 24.74
N GLY A 63 6.75 2.60 24.30
CA GLY A 63 7.05 1.36 25.01
C GLY A 63 8.56 1.07 25.07
N TYR A 64 9.27 1.32 23.98
CA TYR A 64 10.74 1.20 23.98
C TYR A 64 11.40 2.19 24.91
N ASP A 65 10.95 3.45 24.88
CA ASP A 65 11.52 4.51 25.72
C ASP A 65 11.30 4.23 27.20
N ALA A 66 10.20 3.57 27.55
CA ALA A 66 9.89 3.16 28.92
C ALA A 66 10.53 1.81 29.30
N ASP A 67 11.26 1.17 28.38
CA ASP A 67 11.83 -0.16 28.57
C ASP A 67 10.78 -1.18 29.02
N ASP A 68 9.59 -1.10 28.43
CA ASP A 68 8.43 -1.94 28.76
C ASP A 68 8.13 -2.88 27.59
N LYS A 69 8.66 -4.10 27.66
CA LYS A 69 8.52 -5.12 26.62
C LYS A 69 7.06 -5.51 26.36
N ARG A 70 6.25 -5.55 27.43
CA ARG A 70 4.83 -5.88 27.31
C ARG A 70 4.07 -4.78 26.59
N ALA A 71 4.36 -3.52 26.90
CA ALA A 71 3.76 -2.38 26.24
C ALA A 71 4.11 -2.36 24.74
N VAL A 72 5.36 -2.71 24.39
CA VAL A 72 5.79 -2.82 22.99
C VAL A 72 5.00 -3.91 22.27
N ALA A 73 4.89 -5.10 22.88
CA ALA A 73 4.14 -6.21 22.28
C ALA A 73 2.67 -5.87 22.07
N ASP A 74 2.04 -5.25 23.06
CA ASP A 74 0.64 -4.81 22.97
C ASP A 74 0.45 -3.76 21.88
N ALA A 75 1.37 -2.81 21.80
CA ALA A 75 1.33 -1.75 20.78
C ALA A 75 1.48 -2.32 19.37
N ARG A 76 2.38 -3.29 19.19
CA ARG A 76 2.55 -3.98 17.91
C ARG A 76 1.31 -4.74 17.48
N ALA A 77 0.66 -5.42 18.41
CA ALA A 77 -0.59 -6.14 18.14
C ALA A 77 -1.71 -5.19 17.72
N LYS A 78 -1.82 -4.04 18.38
CA LYS A 78 -2.82 -3.01 18.04
C LYS A 78 -2.56 -2.39 16.67
N LEU A 79 -1.29 -2.16 16.34
CA LEU A 79 -0.92 -1.67 15.01
C LEU A 79 -1.31 -2.68 13.94
N ALA A 80 -1.00 -3.96 14.15
CA ALA A 80 -1.38 -5.03 13.23
C ALA A 80 -2.89 -5.08 13.02
N THR A 81 -3.68 -4.98 14.10
CA THR A 81 -5.15 -4.96 14.04
C THR A 81 -5.65 -3.78 13.21
N ALA A 82 -5.03 -2.60 13.36
CA ALA A 82 -5.39 -1.43 12.57
C ALA A 82 -5.18 -1.65 11.07
N PHE A 83 -4.08 -2.31 10.69
CA PHE A 83 -3.81 -2.62 9.28
C PHE A 83 -4.71 -3.74 8.74
N LYS A 84 -5.08 -4.71 9.56
CA LYS A 84 -6.08 -5.71 9.17
C LYS A 84 -7.43 -5.06 8.86
N ALA A 85 -7.86 -4.13 9.70
CA ALA A 85 -9.11 -3.38 9.49
C ALA A 85 -9.04 -2.52 8.22
N LYS A 86 -7.91 -1.85 8.00
CA LYS A 86 -7.70 -1.05 6.79
C LYS A 86 -7.71 -1.91 5.54
N ALA A 87 -7.03 -3.05 5.56
CA ALA A 87 -6.97 -3.97 4.43
C ALA A 87 -8.35 -4.52 4.08
N LYS A 88 -9.13 -4.89 5.08
CA LYS A 88 -10.53 -5.33 4.87
C LYS A 88 -11.36 -4.25 4.19
N SER A 89 -11.24 -3.01 4.69
CA SER A 89 -11.95 -1.86 4.12
C SER A 89 -11.55 -1.60 2.68
N VAL A 90 -10.25 -1.61 2.37
CA VAL A 90 -9.74 -1.43 1.00
C VAL A 90 -10.25 -2.51 0.06
N ASN A 91 -10.24 -3.77 0.50
CA ASN A 91 -10.78 -4.87 -0.29
C ASN A 91 -12.26 -4.63 -0.64
N GLU A 92 -13.06 -4.33 0.36
CA GLU A 92 -14.51 -4.16 0.18
C GLU A 92 -14.87 -2.95 -0.69
N LYS A 93 -14.10 -1.87 -0.59
CA LYS A 93 -14.41 -0.59 -1.25
C LYS A 93 -13.78 -0.43 -2.63
N TYR A 94 -12.59 -0.98 -2.85
CA TYR A 94 -11.78 -0.59 -3.99
C TYR A 94 -11.35 -1.71 -4.93
N ILE A 95 -11.40 -2.98 -4.52
CA ILE A 95 -11.01 -4.09 -5.40
C ILE A 95 -12.24 -4.59 -6.17
N VAL A 96 -12.25 -4.34 -7.48
CA VAL A 96 -13.41 -4.61 -8.36
C VAL A 96 -12.91 -5.15 -9.71
N PRO A 97 -12.40 -6.38 -9.76
CA PRO A 97 -12.00 -6.96 -11.05
C PRO A 97 -13.20 -7.08 -12.00
N PRO A 98 -13.04 -6.93 -13.30
CA PRO A 98 -11.78 -6.68 -14.04
C PRO A 98 -11.40 -5.20 -14.18
N LYS A 99 -12.18 -4.27 -13.63
CA LYS A 99 -11.85 -2.84 -13.64
C LYS A 99 -10.54 -2.59 -12.93
N THR A 100 -10.34 -3.23 -11.79
CA THR A 100 -9.08 -3.22 -11.05
C THR A 100 -8.38 -4.56 -11.15
N THR A 101 -7.13 -4.60 -10.72
CA THR A 101 -6.45 -5.85 -10.38
C THR A 101 -7.21 -6.55 -9.26
N ASP A 102 -6.88 -7.82 -9.01
CA ASP A 102 -7.45 -8.58 -7.89
C ASP A 102 -6.74 -8.29 -6.55
N PHE A 103 -5.92 -7.25 -6.53
CA PHE A 103 -5.22 -6.80 -5.32
C PHE A 103 -5.19 -5.28 -5.26
N ALA A 104 -4.87 -4.75 -4.09
CA ALA A 104 -4.65 -3.32 -3.88
C ALA A 104 -3.40 -3.12 -3.03
N ILE A 105 -2.86 -1.91 -3.05
CA ILE A 105 -1.70 -1.52 -2.26
C ILE A 105 -2.17 -0.61 -1.11
N VAL A 106 -1.72 -0.93 0.10
CA VAL A 106 -1.80 -0.01 1.24
C VAL A 106 -0.39 0.50 1.51
N TYR A 107 -0.22 1.80 1.43
CA TYR A 107 1.05 2.47 1.54
C TYR A 107 1.32 2.92 2.98
N ALA A 108 2.45 2.48 3.53
CA ALA A 108 2.96 2.94 4.82
C ALA A 108 3.97 4.06 4.57
N PRO A 109 3.68 5.32 5.00
CA PRO A 109 4.47 6.48 4.57
C PRO A 109 5.88 6.60 5.15
N THR A 110 6.29 5.73 6.06
CA THR A 110 7.67 5.71 6.59
C THR A 110 8.26 4.31 6.52
N GLU A 111 9.57 4.22 6.34
CA GLU A 111 10.28 2.93 6.36
C GLU A 111 10.20 2.27 7.74
N SER A 112 10.20 3.05 8.81
CA SER A 112 10.07 2.51 10.17
C SER A 112 8.72 1.83 10.38
N LEU A 113 7.63 2.43 9.90
CA LEU A 113 6.31 1.81 9.95
C LEU A 113 6.27 0.54 9.10
N TYR A 114 6.79 0.63 7.88
CA TYR A 114 6.85 -0.52 6.96
C TYR A 114 7.59 -1.70 7.60
N LYS A 115 8.73 -1.43 8.24
CA LYS A 115 9.51 -2.45 8.94
C LYS A 115 8.70 -3.15 10.04
N GLU A 116 7.99 -2.38 10.87
CA GLU A 116 7.14 -2.95 11.92
C GLU A 116 6.07 -3.89 11.33
N LEU A 117 5.47 -3.49 10.21
CA LEU A 117 4.43 -4.29 9.57
C LEU A 117 4.97 -5.56 8.92
N THR A 118 6.13 -5.50 8.28
CA THR A 118 6.72 -6.67 7.59
C THR A 118 7.35 -7.66 8.53
N GLU A 119 7.76 -7.24 9.71
CA GLU A 119 8.37 -8.11 10.72
C GLU A 119 7.35 -8.72 11.68
N TYR A 120 6.12 -8.22 11.71
CA TYR A 120 5.12 -8.69 12.65
C TYR A 120 4.65 -10.12 12.34
N GLN A 121 4.73 -10.97 13.36
CA GLN A 121 4.14 -12.31 13.35
C GLN A 121 3.08 -12.40 14.43
N ASP A 122 1.96 -13.06 14.14
CA ASP A 122 0.96 -13.36 15.15
C ASP A 122 1.58 -14.28 16.21
N PRO A 123 1.48 -13.93 17.51
CA PRO A 123 2.12 -14.74 18.56
C PRO A 123 1.59 -16.17 18.65
N SER A 124 0.33 -16.42 18.30
CA SER A 124 -0.27 -17.75 18.40
C SER A 124 -0.10 -18.57 17.13
N THR A 125 -0.32 -17.99 15.94
CA THR A 125 -0.27 -18.73 14.68
C THR A 125 1.10 -18.69 14.00
N LYS A 126 1.95 -17.72 14.38
CA LYS A 126 3.25 -17.45 13.74
C LYS A 126 3.13 -16.98 12.30
N GLU A 127 1.93 -16.67 11.83
CA GLU A 127 1.72 -16.14 10.48
C GLU A 127 2.22 -14.69 10.40
N LEU A 128 2.92 -14.35 9.33
CA LEU A 128 3.32 -12.97 9.07
C LEU A 128 2.10 -12.13 8.72
N LEU A 129 2.05 -10.91 9.23
CA LEU A 129 0.96 -9.97 8.92
C LEU A 129 0.79 -9.77 7.41
N THR A 130 1.89 -9.60 6.69
CA THR A 130 1.85 -9.39 5.23
C THR A 130 1.21 -10.57 4.50
N GLN A 131 1.48 -11.79 4.95
CA GLN A 131 0.86 -12.99 4.37
C GLN A 131 -0.65 -13.04 4.66
N GLU A 132 -1.04 -12.71 5.88
CA GLU A 132 -2.45 -12.67 6.25
C GLU A 132 -3.22 -11.64 5.44
N LEU A 133 -2.67 -10.43 5.27
CA LEU A 133 -3.32 -9.36 4.50
C LEU A 133 -3.50 -9.73 3.04
N MET A 134 -2.50 -10.36 2.43
CA MET A 134 -2.60 -10.82 1.04
C MET A 134 -3.62 -11.96 0.90
N LYS A 135 -3.57 -12.92 1.80
CA LYS A 135 -4.41 -14.12 1.73
C LYS A 135 -5.89 -13.82 1.97
N LYS A 136 -6.18 -12.99 3.00
CA LYS A 136 -7.57 -12.70 3.38
C LYS A 136 -8.18 -11.52 2.63
N HIS A 137 -7.38 -10.51 2.31
CA HIS A 137 -7.90 -9.24 1.78
C HIS A 137 -7.29 -8.83 0.45
N LYS A 138 -6.34 -9.58 -0.08
CA LYS A 138 -5.66 -9.26 -1.34
C LYS A 138 -4.99 -7.89 -1.31
N VAL A 139 -4.42 -7.53 -0.16
CA VAL A 139 -3.74 -6.26 0.03
C VAL A 139 -2.24 -6.49 0.22
N VAL A 140 -1.46 -5.71 -0.52
CA VAL A 140 0.01 -5.68 -0.45
C VAL A 140 0.41 -4.41 0.30
N ILE A 141 1.27 -4.55 1.30
CA ILE A 141 1.84 -3.39 2.00
C ILE A 141 3.10 -2.94 1.27
N CYS A 142 3.20 -1.65 1.01
CA CYS A 142 4.42 -1.03 0.49
C CYS A 142 4.87 0.10 1.41
N GLY A 143 6.17 0.24 1.56
CA GLY A 143 6.78 1.45 2.15
C GLY A 143 7.30 2.35 1.05
N PRO A 144 7.98 3.46 1.39
CA PRO A 144 8.50 4.40 0.38
C PRO A 144 9.44 3.76 -0.62
N ASN A 145 10.39 2.94 -0.19
CA ASN A 145 11.36 2.31 -1.10
C ASN A 145 10.72 1.23 -1.96
N THR A 146 9.86 0.39 -1.39
CA THR A 146 9.20 -0.67 -2.16
C THR A 146 8.20 -0.11 -3.16
N LEU A 147 7.44 0.92 -2.77
CA LEU A 147 6.53 1.57 -3.72
C LEU A 147 7.30 2.26 -4.84
N SER A 148 8.38 2.99 -4.50
CA SER A 148 9.23 3.64 -5.51
C SER A 148 9.77 2.64 -6.52
N ALA A 149 10.28 1.50 -6.05
CA ALA A 149 10.80 0.45 -6.93
C ALA A 149 9.70 -0.10 -7.85
N TYR A 150 8.52 -0.34 -7.31
CA TYR A 150 7.37 -0.83 -8.08
C TYR A 150 6.96 0.17 -9.17
N LEU A 151 6.81 1.45 -8.80
CA LEU A 151 6.41 2.51 -9.74
C LEU A 151 7.44 2.70 -10.85
N GLN A 152 8.73 2.70 -10.50
CA GLN A 152 9.80 2.80 -11.51
C GLN A 152 9.77 1.61 -12.46
N SER A 153 9.56 0.41 -11.95
CA SER A 153 9.45 -0.80 -12.78
C SER A 153 8.26 -0.74 -13.73
N LEU A 154 7.12 -0.25 -13.26
CA LEU A 154 5.94 -0.05 -14.10
C LEU A 154 6.21 0.98 -15.20
N HIS A 155 6.82 2.11 -14.85
CA HIS A 155 7.16 3.15 -15.81
C HIS A 155 8.10 2.64 -16.90
N MET A 156 9.15 1.91 -16.51
CA MET A 156 10.10 1.31 -17.45
C MET A 156 9.41 0.28 -18.35
N GLY A 157 8.49 -0.50 -17.81
CA GLY A 157 7.69 -1.45 -18.57
C GLY A 157 6.86 -0.78 -19.66
N PHE A 158 6.19 0.32 -19.31
CA PHE A 158 5.42 1.12 -20.27
C PHE A 158 6.30 1.70 -21.38
N GLN A 159 7.49 2.21 -21.06
CA GLN A 159 8.42 2.74 -22.02
C GLN A 159 8.91 1.66 -22.99
N SER A 160 9.24 0.47 -22.47
CA SER A 160 9.67 -0.66 -23.30
C SER A 160 8.58 -1.08 -24.28
N LEU A 161 7.32 -1.09 -23.87
CA LEU A 161 6.20 -1.42 -24.75
C LEU A 161 5.98 -0.37 -25.84
N LYS A 162 6.16 0.91 -25.53
CA LYS A 162 6.12 1.97 -26.55
C LYS A 162 7.18 1.77 -27.62
N VAL A 163 8.39 1.44 -27.22
CA VAL A 163 9.49 1.15 -28.16
C VAL A 163 9.15 -0.06 -29.04
N GLN A 164 8.64 -1.15 -28.46
CA GLN A 164 8.23 -2.32 -29.24
C GLN A 164 7.12 -2.02 -30.22
N LYS A 165 6.10 -1.23 -29.81
CA LYS A 165 5.02 -0.82 -30.69
C LYS A 165 5.54 0.01 -31.86
N GLY A 166 6.40 0.97 -31.58
CA GLY A 166 7.04 1.79 -32.61
C GLY A 166 7.83 0.96 -33.61
N ALA A 167 8.56 -0.05 -33.13
CA ALA A 167 9.34 -0.95 -33.99
C ALA A 167 8.43 -1.84 -34.85
N THR A 168 7.27 -2.24 -34.35
CA THR A 168 6.32 -3.10 -35.08
C THR A 168 5.47 -2.34 -36.10
N GLU A 169 5.29 -1.06 -35.93
CA GLU A 169 4.49 -0.19 -36.83
C GLU A 169 5.27 0.28 -38.06
N ILE A 170 6.56 0.01 -38.08
CA ILE A 170 7.42 0.28 -39.23
C ILE A 170 7.37 -0.90 -40.17
#